data_a3f792d8094a1d5ceb25e3e67f468c5c
#
_entry.id   a3f792d8094a1d5ceb25e3e67f468c5c
#
_cell.length_a   1.000
_cell.length_b   1.000
_cell.length_c   1.000
_cell.angle_alpha   90.00
_cell.angle_beta   90.00
_cell.angle_gamma   90.00
#
_symmetry.space_group_name_H-M   'P 1'
#
loop_
_entity.id
_entity.type
_entity.pdbx_description
1 polymer ?
#
loop_
_entity_poly.entity_id
_entity_poly.type
_entity_poly.pdbx_seq_one_letter_code
_entity_poly.pdbx_strand_id
1 'polypeptide(L)'
;MISTRQLRYFVEIADSGSFSAAAERLFVAQSALSRQIKELETQLQTPLFERTARQPRLTAAGEAFYPRARNLLSELLKASEMATQVGNGERGTLRLSHSSTVPMSGPLLQGISTWLERCPGVSMDIVKLSSEAQLEQIADGRLDVGLLRLPVLRQREGVRVVPLYSEQLLLAVPPNHALARSHSPIALEQLKDEAFISIPHPQRGGLSYLSAELCMRAGFFPKAARVMSRKTTQLQLIQAGFGIALLPKSMQDIAPTNLHFLPLADPNCLSTVALACVQTPSALVEQFCQTLHECL
;
A
#
# COMPACT_ATOMS: atom_id res chain seq x y z
N MET A 1 6.11 33.87 26.65
CA MET A 1 5.99 33.31 25.29
C MET A 1 4.57 33.55 24.81
N ILE A 2 4.38 34.04 23.60
CA ILE A 2 3.06 34.30 23.00
C ILE A 2 2.30 32.98 22.80
N SER A 3 1.05 32.94 23.24
CA SER A 3 0.21 31.74 23.12
C SER A 3 -0.72 31.82 21.90
N THR A 4 -1.13 30.68 21.37
CA THR A 4 -2.14 30.57 20.29
C THR A 4 -3.49 31.17 20.71
N ARG A 5 -3.84 31.11 21.98
CA ARG A 5 -5.03 31.74 22.54
C ARG A 5 -4.97 33.25 22.42
N GLN A 6 -3.83 33.88 22.72
CA GLN A 6 -3.64 35.32 22.57
C GLN A 6 -3.70 35.77 21.12
N LEU A 7 -3.10 34.98 20.17
CA LEU A 7 -3.24 35.24 18.74
C LEU A 7 -4.69 35.18 18.28
N ARG A 8 -5.43 34.15 18.71
CA ARG A 8 -6.85 33.99 18.38
C ARG A 8 -7.69 35.16 18.89
N TYR A 9 -7.44 35.59 20.12
CA TYR A 9 -8.16 36.73 20.70
C TYR A 9 -7.84 38.04 19.97
N PHE A 10 -6.59 38.28 19.64
CA PHE A 10 -6.17 39.45 18.89
C PHE A 10 -6.83 39.51 17.50
N VAL A 11 -6.79 38.41 16.75
CA VAL A 11 -7.41 38.33 15.42
C VAL A 11 -8.92 38.53 15.51
N GLU A 12 -9.61 37.87 16.45
CA GLU A 12 -11.08 38.01 16.60
C GLU A 12 -11.51 39.42 16.95
N ILE A 13 -10.75 40.14 17.80
CA ILE A 13 -11.05 41.57 18.10
C ILE A 13 -10.84 42.43 16.86
N ALA A 14 -9.78 42.20 16.11
CA ALA A 14 -9.53 42.93 14.87
C ALA A 14 -10.62 42.70 13.82
N ASP A 15 -11.07 41.44 13.66
CA ASP A 15 -12.11 41.05 12.70
C ASP A 15 -13.50 41.57 13.08
N SER A 16 -13.86 41.54 14.38
CA SER A 16 -15.17 41.98 14.87
C SER A 16 -15.29 43.48 15.12
N GLY A 17 -14.15 44.19 15.23
CA GLY A 17 -14.10 45.59 15.57
C GLY A 17 -14.66 45.93 16.96
N SER A 18 -14.81 44.94 17.86
CA SER A 18 -15.38 45.09 19.18
C SER A 18 -14.89 44.04 20.17
N PHE A 19 -14.42 44.48 21.35
CA PHE A 19 -14.04 43.57 22.44
C PHE A 19 -15.24 42.77 22.96
N SER A 20 -16.43 43.35 23.01
CA SER A 20 -17.66 42.67 23.47
C SER A 20 -18.11 41.62 22.48
N ALA A 21 -18.15 41.96 21.18
CA ALA A 21 -18.53 41.01 20.14
C ALA A 21 -17.53 39.87 20.00
N ALA A 22 -16.23 40.14 20.10
CA ALA A 22 -15.20 39.10 20.12
C ALA A 22 -15.35 38.17 21.34
N ALA A 23 -15.64 38.74 22.52
CA ALA A 23 -15.85 37.94 23.74
C ALA A 23 -17.04 37.01 23.63
N GLU A 24 -18.17 37.49 23.07
CA GLU A 24 -19.35 36.66 22.78
C GLU A 24 -19.05 35.52 21.82
N ARG A 25 -18.40 35.79 20.68
CA ARG A 25 -18.03 34.77 19.68
C ARG A 25 -17.06 33.72 20.22
N LEU A 26 -16.17 34.13 21.14
CA LEU A 26 -15.21 33.25 21.76
C LEU A 26 -15.71 32.57 23.04
N PHE A 27 -16.93 32.88 23.47
CA PHE A 27 -17.56 32.36 24.68
C PHE A 27 -16.71 32.63 25.95
N VAL A 28 -16.16 33.84 26.06
CA VAL A 28 -15.32 34.23 27.21
C VAL A 28 -15.79 35.58 27.80
N ALA A 29 -15.40 35.87 29.04
CA ALA A 29 -15.61 37.16 29.63
C ALA A 29 -14.76 38.25 28.93
N GLN A 30 -15.33 39.41 28.63
CA GLN A 30 -14.64 40.54 28.01
C GLN A 30 -13.39 40.95 28.83
N SER A 31 -13.48 40.93 30.18
CA SER A 31 -12.39 41.24 31.08
C SER A 31 -11.20 40.29 30.93
N ALA A 32 -11.48 38.98 30.72
CA ALA A 32 -10.44 37.97 30.46
C ALA A 32 -9.76 38.20 29.11
N LEU A 33 -10.58 38.52 28.08
CA LEU A 33 -10.10 38.86 26.74
C LEU A 33 -9.16 40.09 26.79
N SER A 34 -9.59 41.19 27.40
CA SER A 34 -8.81 42.41 27.55
C SER A 34 -7.49 42.20 28.31
N ARG A 35 -7.51 41.36 29.34
CA ARG A 35 -6.32 40.99 30.09
C ARG A 35 -5.31 40.27 29.21
N GLN A 36 -5.78 39.29 28.41
CA GLN A 36 -4.90 38.52 27.51
C GLN A 36 -4.28 39.38 26.41
N ILE A 37 -4.98 40.39 25.92
CA ILE A 37 -4.45 41.35 24.96
C ILE A 37 -3.38 42.20 25.61
N LYS A 38 -3.61 42.72 26.84
CA LYS A 38 -2.57 43.46 27.58
C LYS A 38 -1.31 42.65 27.82
N GLU A 39 -1.46 41.38 28.17
CA GLU A 39 -0.34 40.47 28.35
C GLU A 39 0.40 40.25 27.01
N LEU A 40 -0.28 40.14 25.87
CA LEU A 40 0.31 40.05 24.55
C LEU A 40 1.09 41.32 24.19
N GLU A 41 0.47 42.49 24.35
CA GLU A 41 1.12 43.79 24.11
C GLU A 41 2.36 43.99 25.01
N THR A 42 2.30 43.54 26.27
CA THR A 42 3.44 43.59 27.20
C THR A 42 4.58 42.70 26.71
N GLN A 43 4.26 41.49 26.24
CA GLN A 43 5.30 40.60 25.69
C GLN A 43 5.94 41.12 24.41
N LEU A 44 5.14 41.80 23.57
CA LEU A 44 5.60 42.44 22.33
C LEU A 44 6.27 43.80 22.59
N GLN A 45 6.17 44.34 23.81
CA GLN A 45 6.63 45.65 24.20
C GLN A 45 6.08 46.79 23.31
N THR A 46 4.92 46.57 22.71
CA THR A 46 4.27 47.56 21.85
C THR A 46 2.73 47.35 21.87
N PRO A 47 1.95 48.45 21.86
CA PRO A 47 0.50 48.33 21.74
C PRO A 47 0.09 47.92 20.35
N LEU A 48 -0.87 47.02 20.28
CA LEU A 48 -1.51 46.55 19.04
C LEU A 48 -2.81 47.25 18.72
N PHE A 49 -3.49 47.79 19.77
CA PHE A 49 -4.71 48.59 19.63
C PHE A 49 -4.54 50.02 20.15
N GLU A 50 -5.20 50.98 19.51
CA GLU A 50 -5.22 52.36 19.93
C GLU A 50 -6.00 52.52 21.26
N ARG A 51 -5.42 53.23 22.24
CA ARG A 51 -6.01 53.42 23.60
C ARG A 51 -7.13 54.43 23.67
N THR A 52 -7.22 55.31 22.69
CA THR A 52 -8.11 56.50 22.72
C THR A 52 -9.36 56.32 21.87
N ALA A 53 -9.50 55.24 21.09
CA ALA A 53 -10.64 55.01 20.22
C ALA A 53 -11.82 54.41 20.99
N ARG A 54 -13.04 54.86 20.73
CA ARG A 54 -14.29 54.23 21.24
C ARG A 54 -14.47 52.80 20.74
N GLN A 55 -13.88 52.50 19.60
CA GLN A 55 -13.84 51.15 18.99
C GLN A 55 -12.38 50.71 18.83
N PRO A 56 -12.05 49.44 19.00
CA PRO A 56 -10.70 48.96 18.82
C PRO A 56 -10.24 49.19 17.39
N ARG A 57 -9.20 50.01 17.22
CA ARG A 57 -8.48 50.21 15.96
C ARG A 57 -7.07 49.67 16.12
N LEU A 58 -6.57 49.07 15.08
CA LEU A 58 -5.17 48.60 15.09
C LEU A 58 -4.20 49.80 15.03
N THR A 59 -3.13 49.69 15.78
CA THR A 59 -1.95 50.54 15.58
C THR A 59 -1.20 50.09 14.33
N ALA A 60 -0.18 50.86 13.89
CA ALA A 60 0.70 50.42 12.80
C ALA A 60 1.38 49.06 13.11
N ALA A 61 1.73 48.83 14.40
CA ALA A 61 2.24 47.52 14.84
C ALA A 61 1.17 46.42 14.78
N GLY A 62 -0.06 46.75 15.16
CA GLY A 62 -1.21 45.87 15.05
C GLY A 62 -1.52 45.48 13.61
N GLU A 63 -1.53 46.45 12.68
CA GLU A 63 -1.72 46.21 11.24
C GLU A 63 -0.62 45.32 10.66
N ALA A 64 0.64 45.49 11.04
CA ALA A 64 1.75 44.64 10.61
C ALA A 64 1.68 43.23 11.22
N PHE A 65 1.21 43.12 12.47
CA PHE A 65 1.10 41.87 13.20
C PHE A 65 -0.13 41.00 12.77
N TYR A 66 -1.25 41.64 12.44
CA TYR A 66 -2.51 41.00 12.12
C TYR A 66 -2.40 39.92 11.03
N PRO A 67 -1.87 40.18 9.81
CA PRO A 67 -1.77 39.16 8.78
C PRO A 67 -0.84 38.01 9.20
N ARG A 68 0.19 38.27 10.00
CA ARG A 68 1.09 37.25 10.51
C ARG A 68 0.42 36.33 11.53
N ALA A 69 -0.32 36.94 12.49
CA ALA A 69 -1.08 36.19 13.49
C ALA A 69 -2.14 35.29 12.84
N ARG A 70 -2.85 35.80 11.84
CA ARG A 70 -3.85 35.04 11.06
C ARG A 70 -3.25 33.87 10.29
N ASN A 71 -2.11 34.08 9.64
CA ASN A 71 -1.39 33.03 8.93
C ASN A 71 -0.90 31.92 9.88
N LEU A 72 -0.34 32.30 11.05
CA LEU A 72 0.12 31.33 12.06
C LEU A 72 -1.04 30.45 12.57
N LEU A 73 -2.21 31.04 12.82
CA LEU A 73 -3.40 30.27 13.22
C LEU A 73 -3.89 29.33 12.10
N SER A 74 -3.85 29.77 10.85
CA SER A 74 -4.18 28.95 9.69
C SER A 74 -3.21 27.77 9.52
N GLU A 75 -1.93 28.03 9.65
CA GLU A 75 -0.91 26.97 9.56
C GLU A 75 -1.00 25.94 10.71
N LEU A 76 -1.35 26.39 11.91
CA LEU A 76 -1.61 25.48 13.03
C LEU A 76 -2.82 24.55 12.76
N LEU A 77 -3.90 25.09 12.19
CA LEU A 77 -5.06 24.28 11.79
C LEU A 77 -4.67 23.23 10.74
N LYS A 78 -4.00 23.63 9.68
CA LYS A 78 -3.50 22.72 8.64
C LYS A 78 -2.60 21.62 9.19
N ALA A 79 -1.70 21.97 10.11
CA ALA A 79 -0.82 20.99 10.76
C ALA A 79 -1.60 19.98 11.59
N SER A 80 -2.64 20.43 12.31
CA SER A 80 -3.53 19.56 13.10
C SER A 80 -4.35 18.63 12.21
N GLU A 81 -4.92 19.15 11.11
CA GLU A 81 -5.65 18.36 10.12
C GLU A 81 -4.74 17.31 9.47
N MET A 82 -3.53 17.69 9.08
CA MET A 82 -2.55 16.77 8.51
C MET A 82 -2.22 15.62 9.48
N ALA A 83 -1.98 15.94 10.76
CA ALA A 83 -1.69 14.93 11.78
C ALA A 83 -2.87 13.95 11.94
N THR A 84 -4.10 14.47 11.91
CA THR A 84 -5.33 13.64 11.97
C THR A 84 -5.46 12.75 10.73
N GLN A 85 -5.28 13.30 9.54
CA GLN A 85 -5.36 12.53 8.28
C GLN A 85 -4.33 11.41 8.23
N VAL A 86 -3.09 11.67 8.66
CA VAL A 86 -2.05 10.64 8.74
C VAL A 86 -2.42 9.57 9.77
N GLY A 87 -2.92 10.00 10.95
CA GLY A 87 -3.37 9.08 12.01
C GLY A 87 -4.51 8.17 11.55
N ASN A 88 -5.42 8.69 10.75
CA ASN A 88 -6.57 7.95 10.19
C ASN A 88 -6.19 7.11 8.94
N GLY A 89 -4.97 7.20 8.43
CA GLY A 89 -4.58 6.51 7.21
C GLY A 89 -5.12 7.13 5.91
N GLU A 90 -5.58 8.37 5.96
CA GLU A 90 -6.12 9.10 4.82
C GLU A 90 -5.00 9.78 3.99
N ARG A 91 -3.78 9.79 4.50
CA ARG A 91 -2.61 10.40 3.87
C ARG A 91 -1.33 9.63 4.15
N GLY A 92 -0.47 9.53 3.15
CA GLY A 92 0.83 8.86 3.27
C GLY A 92 1.27 8.15 2.00
N THR A 93 2.27 7.27 2.12
CA THR A 93 2.74 6.40 1.04
C THR A 93 2.65 4.95 1.49
N LEU A 94 1.96 4.11 0.72
CA LEU A 94 1.92 2.67 0.92
C LEU A 94 3.00 2.00 0.07
N ARG A 95 3.93 1.31 0.72
CA ARG A 95 5.00 0.55 0.05
C ARG A 95 4.54 -0.89 -0.14
N LEU A 96 4.17 -1.23 -1.38
CA LEU A 96 3.65 -2.53 -1.78
C LEU A 96 4.71 -3.32 -2.54
N SER A 97 4.82 -4.61 -2.29
CA SER A 97 5.55 -5.50 -3.18
C SER A 97 4.70 -6.66 -3.67
N HIS A 98 5.07 -7.20 -4.82
CA HIS A 98 4.48 -8.43 -5.32
C HIS A 98 5.53 -9.41 -5.84
N SER A 99 5.25 -10.71 -5.77
CA SER A 99 6.11 -11.70 -6.41
C SER A 99 5.90 -11.71 -7.92
N SER A 100 6.91 -12.15 -8.67
CA SER A 100 6.85 -12.19 -10.15
C SER A 100 5.73 -13.09 -10.71
N THR A 101 5.17 -13.96 -9.89
CA THR A 101 4.08 -14.87 -10.22
C THR A 101 2.72 -14.38 -9.72
N VAL A 102 2.66 -13.17 -9.20
CA VAL A 102 1.42 -12.44 -8.87
C VAL A 102 1.38 -11.24 -9.83
N PRO A 103 0.78 -11.37 -11.01
CA PRO A 103 0.67 -10.27 -11.96
C PRO A 103 -0.25 -9.19 -11.41
N MET A 104 0.10 -7.94 -11.69
CA MET A 104 -0.73 -6.79 -11.37
C MET A 104 -1.77 -6.65 -12.49
N SER A 105 -2.79 -7.48 -12.45
CA SER A 105 -3.86 -7.55 -13.47
C SER A 105 -5.19 -7.96 -12.84
N GLY A 106 -6.27 -7.89 -13.61
CA GLY A 106 -7.60 -8.36 -13.24
C GLY A 106 -8.14 -7.76 -11.93
N PRO A 107 -8.84 -8.56 -11.12
CA PRO A 107 -9.48 -8.08 -9.87
C PRO A 107 -8.50 -7.48 -8.86
N LEU A 108 -7.25 -7.99 -8.80
CA LEU A 108 -6.22 -7.45 -7.91
C LEU A 108 -5.89 -5.98 -8.24
N LEU A 109 -5.64 -5.69 -9.52
CA LEU A 109 -5.35 -4.32 -9.96
C LEU A 109 -6.57 -3.41 -9.77
N GLN A 110 -7.76 -3.94 -10.03
CA GLN A 110 -9.02 -3.22 -9.82
C GLN A 110 -9.25 -2.87 -8.33
N GLY A 111 -8.98 -3.81 -7.41
CA GLY A 111 -9.05 -3.55 -5.98
C GLY A 111 -8.08 -2.46 -5.53
N ILE A 112 -6.84 -2.47 -6.05
CA ILE A 112 -5.85 -1.42 -5.78
C ILE A 112 -6.34 -0.07 -6.32
N SER A 113 -6.87 -0.01 -7.54
CA SER A 113 -7.43 1.22 -8.12
C SER A 113 -8.58 1.78 -7.28
N THR A 114 -9.52 0.93 -6.91
CA THR A 114 -10.67 1.31 -6.07
C THR A 114 -10.22 1.88 -4.72
N TRP A 115 -9.20 1.29 -4.11
CA TRP A 115 -8.66 1.79 -2.86
C TRP A 115 -7.99 3.16 -3.02
N LEU A 116 -7.17 3.36 -4.07
CA LEU A 116 -6.53 4.65 -4.35
C LEU A 116 -7.54 5.76 -4.65
N GLU A 117 -8.65 5.45 -5.32
CA GLU A 117 -9.75 6.40 -5.56
C GLU A 117 -10.44 6.85 -4.26
N ARG A 118 -10.56 5.95 -3.28
CA ARG A 118 -11.11 6.24 -1.95
C ARG A 118 -10.13 7.04 -1.07
N CYS A 119 -8.84 6.96 -1.36
CA CYS A 119 -7.77 7.56 -0.56
C CYS A 119 -6.95 8.57 -1.37
N PRO A 120 -7.49 9.72 -1.81
CA PRO A 120 -6.82 10.66 -2.72
C PRO A 120 -5.57 11.32 -2.13
N GLY A 121 -5.40 11.28 -0.81
CA GLY A 121 -4.20 11.79 -0.12
C GLY A 121 -3.07 10.76 -0.01
N VAL A 122 -3.25 9.56 -0.57
CA VAL A 122 -2.29 8.45 -0.48
C VAL A 122 -1.59 8.23 -1.81
N SER A 123 -0.29 8.01 -1.76
CA SER A 123 0.51 7.50 -2.87
C SER A 123 0.90 6.04 -2.65
N MET A 124 1.20 5.31 -3.72
CA MET A 124 1.65 3.92 -3.66
C MET A 124 2.97 3.74 -4.39
N ASP A 125 3.91 3.07 -3.74
CA ASP A 125 5.16 2.63 -4.34
C ASP A 125 5.14 1.11 -4.49
N ILE A 126 5.30 0.62 -5.73
CA ILE A 126 5.17 -0.81 -6.06
C ILE A 126 6.50 -1.35 -6.55
N VAL A 127 6.99 -2.39 -5.87
CA VAL A 127 8.23 -3.06 -6.23
C VAL A 127 8.04 -4.57 -6.40
N LYS A 128 8.87 -5.20 -7.22
CA LYS A 128 8.87 -6.65 -7.42
C LYS A 128 9.95 -7.31 -6.58
N LEU A 129 9.57 -8.21 -5.67
CA LEU A 129 10.47 -8.91 -4.76
C LEU A 129 10.13 -10.39 -4.68
N SER A 130 11.10 -11.23 -4.25
CA SER A 130 10.81 -12.62 -3.88
C SER A 130 10.02 -12.67 -2.57
N SER A 131 9.26 -13.75 -2.33
CA SER A 131 8.47 -13.90 -1.12
C SER A 131 9.31 -13.75 0.16
N GLU A 132 10.50 -14.31 0.17
CA GLU A 132 11.42 -14.21 1.31
C GLU A 132 11.90 -12.76 1.54
N ALA A 133 12.29 -12.06 0.45
CA ALA A 133 12.71 -10.65 0.55
C ALA A 133 11.56 -9.74 0.98
N GLN A 134 10.32 -10.05 0.57
CA GLN A 134 9.14 -9.32 1.05
C GLN A 134 8.98 -9.45 2.57
N LEU A 135 9.02 -10.67 3.11
CA LEU A 135 8.89 -10.91 4.54
C LEU A 135 10.00 -10.26 5.36
N GLU A 136 11.24 -10.29 4.85
CA GLU A 136 12.37 -9.62 5.47
C GLU A 136 12.19 -8.10 5.51
N GLN A 137 11.83 -7.48 4.39
CA GLN A 137 11.62 -6.03 4.32
C GLN A 137 10.40 -5.55 5.11
N ILE A 138 9.36 -6.38 5.24
CA ILE A 138 8.22 -6.09 6.12
C ILE A 138 8.68 -6.10 7.59
N ALA A 139 9.42 -7.13 8.01
CA ALA A 139 9.95 -7.20 9.37
C ALA A 139 10.85 -6.01 9.72
N ASP A 140 11.65 -5.53 8.75
CA ASP A 140 12.54 -4.38 8.91
C ASP A 140 11.82 -3.00 8.76
N GLY A 141 10.51 -2.97 8.49
CA GLY A 141 9.75 -1.73 8.29
C GLY A 141 10.06 -0.98 6.99
N ARG A 142 10.77 -1.62 6.04
CA ARG A 142 11.07 -1.05 4.71
C ARG A 142 9.95 -1.24 3.71
N LEU A 143 9.04 -2.17 3.96
CA LEU A 143 7.89 -2.52 3.15
C LEU A 143 6.67 -2.60 4.06
N ASP A 144 5.52 -2.15 3.58
CA ASP A 144 4.27 -2.15 4.34
C ASP A 144 3.43 -3.40 4.06
N VAL A 145 3.32 -3.78 2.78
CA VAL A 145 2.51 -4.91 2.33
C VAL A 145 3.23 -5.72 1.27
N GLY A 146 3.12 -7.03 1.38
CA GLY A 146 3.63 -8.00 0.40
C GLY A 146 2.51 -8.86 -0.18
N LEU A 147 2.48 -9.02 -1.50
CA LEU A 147 1.65 -9.98 -2.22
C LEU A 147 2.53 -11.14 -2.66
N LEU A 148 2.38 -12.28 -2.01
CA LEU A 148 3.24 -13.43 -2.19
C LEU A 148 2.45 -14.71 -2.47
N ARG A 149 3.12 -15.77 -2.93
CA ARG A 149 2.50 -17.08 -3.11
C ARG A 149 2.87 -18.04 -2.01
N LEU A 150 1.89 -18.80 -1.55
CA LEU A 150 2.09 -19.91 -0.64
C LEU A 150 2.66 -21.14 -1.38
N PRO A 151 3.34 -22.04 -0.67
CA PRO A 151 3.66 -21.96 0.74
C PRO A 151 4.84 -21.03 1.05
N VAL A 152 4.83 -20.45 2.26
CA VAL A 152 5.98 -19.77 2.84
C VAL A 152 6.73 -20.77 3.72
N LEU A 153 7.97 -21.07 3.38
CA LEU A 153 8.75 -22.08 4.13
C LEU A 153 9.39 -21.53 5.42
N ARG A 154 9.57 -20.21 5.48
CA ARG A 154 10.15 -19.53 6.64
C ARG A 154 9.26 -18.37 7.04
N GLN A 155 8.62 -18.51 8.18
CA GLN A 155 7.91 -17.41 8.81
C GLN A 155 8.91 -16.40 9.40
N ARG A 156 8.48 -15.15 9.51
CA ARG A 156 9.21 -14.08 10.19
C ARG A 156 8.41 -13.61 11.38
N GLU A 157 9.08 -13.50 12.53
CA GLU A 157 8.48 -12.95 13.73
C GLU A 157 7.97 -11.53 13.46
N GLY A 158 6.82 -11.19 14.00
CA GLY A 158 6.19 -9.88 13.80
C GLY A 158 5.51 -9.67 12.44
N VAL A 159 5.56 -10.68 11.53
CA VAL A 159 4.88 -10.61 10.21
C VAL A 159 3.71 -11.61 10.18
N ARG A 160 2.53 -11.13 9.85
CA ARG A 160 1.36 -11.97 9.56
C ARG A 160 1.28 -12.24 8.06
N VAL A 161 0.89 -13.45 7.70
CA VAL A 161 0.62 -13.87 6.31
C VAL A 161 -0.79 -14.44 6.26
N VAL A 162 -1.66 -13.81 5.48
CA VAL A 162 -3.09 -14.16 5.40
C VAL A 162 -3.41 -14.56 3.97
N PRO A 163 -4.02 -15.74 3.72
CA PRO A 163 -4.51 -16.09 2.39
C PRO A 163 -5.49 -15.05 1.87
N LEU A 164 -5.35 -14.66 0.60
CA LEU A 164 -6.18 -13.66 -0.05
C LEU A 164 -7.14 -14.32 -1.05
N TYR A 165 -6.60 -15.04 -2.02
CA TYR A 165 -7.39 -15.85 -2.96
C TYR A 165 -6.60 -17.03 -3.50
N SER A 166 -7.29 -18.00 -4.08
CA SER A 166 -6.70 -19.16 -4.76
C SER A 166 -7.12 -19.21 -6.22
N GLU A 167 -6.22 -19.62 -7.07
CA GLU A 167 -6.46 -19.79 -8.50
C GLU A 167 -5.88 -21.11 -9.01
N GLN A 168 -6.42 -21.61 -10.11
CA GLN A 168 -5.94 -22.84 -10.72
C GLN A 168 -4.55 -22.66 -11.33
N LEU A 169 -3.73 -23.69 -11.24
CA LEU A 169 -2.53 -23.83 -12.03
C LEU A 169 -2.88 -24.42 -13.41
N LEU A 170 -2.25 -23.87 -14.42
CA LEU A 170 -2.31 -24.33 -15.80
C LEU A 170 -0.92 -24.75 -16.24
N LEU A 171 -0.87 -25.69 -17.16
CA LEU A 171 0.36 -26.06 -17.85
C LEU A 171 0.64 -25.06 -18.97
N ALA A 172 1.74 -24.33 -18.90
CA ALA A 172 2.23 -23.46 -19.95
C ALA A 172 3.22 -24.21 -20.84
N VAL A 173 2.93 -24.28 -22.15
CA VAL A 173 3.75 -24.97 -23.15
C VAL A 173 4.03 -24.06 -24.36
N PRO A 174 5.18 -24.27 -25.06
CA PRO A 174 5.46 -23.51 -26.27
C PRO A 174 4.50 -23.84 -27.42
N PRO A 175 4.39 -22.97 -28.46
CA PRO A 175 3.44 -23.14 -29.56
C PRO A 175 3.55 -24.47 -30.29
N ASN A 176 4.74 -25.00 -30.44
CA ASN A 176 5.04 -26.23 -31.20
C ASN A 176 5.11 -27.49 -30.32
N HIS A 177 4.70 -27.42 -29.07
CA HIS A 177 4.71 -28.54 -28.15
C HIS A 177 3.65 -29.58 -28.54
N ALA A 178 3.98 -30.88 -28.39
CA ALA A 178 3.03 -31.96 -28.71
C ALA A 178 1.71 -31.80 -27.95
N LEU A 179 1.76 -31.43 -26.67
CA LEU A 179 0.59 -31.20 -25.82
C LEU A 179 -0.23 -29.96 -26.20
N ALA A 180 0.31 -29.00 -26.97
CA ALA A 180 -0.44 -27.79 -27.38
C ALA A 180 -1.71 -28.10 -28.18
N ARG A 181 -1.79 -29.30 -28.78
CA ARG A 181 -2.95 -29.78 -29.54
C ARG A 181 -3.90 -30.63 -28.70
N SER A 182 -3.64 -30.81 -27.42
CA SER A 182 -4.55 -31.58 -26.56
C SER A 182 -5.87 -30.84 -26.36
N HIS A 183 -6.97 -31.55 -26.50
CA HIS A 183 -8.32 -31.07 -26.19
C HIS A 183 -8.80 -31.53 -24.81
N SER A 184 -8.05 -32.37 -24.13
CA SER A 184 -8.35 -32.87 -22.79
C SER A 184 -7.43 -32.28 -21.75
N PRO A 185 -7.91 -32.17 -20.49
CA PRO A 185 -7.03 -31.75 -19.37
C PRO A 185 -5.84 -32.68 -19.23
N ILE A 186 -4.69 -32.15 -18.87
CA ILE A 186 -3.41 -32.84 -18.80
C ILE A 186 -3.22 -33.44 -17.41
N ALA A 187 -2.99 -34.75 -17.34
CA ALA A 187 -2.56 -35.41 -16.11
C ALA A 187 -1.09 -35.12 -15.83
N LEU A 188 -0.74 -34.86 -14.57
CA LEU A 188 0.65 -34.51 -14.20
C LEU A 188 1.66 -35.60 -14.56
N GLU A 189 1.28 -36.85 -14.49
CA GLU A 189 2.12 -38.01 -14.83
C GLU A 189 2.63 -37.97 -16.28
N GLN A 190 1.87 -37.34 -17.19
CA GLN A 190 2.29 -37.16 -18.59
C GLN A 190 3.50 -36.23 -18.75
N LEU A 191 3.80 -35.44 -17.71
CA LEU A 191 4.88 -34.45 -17.70
C LEU A 191 6.21 -34.98 -17.16
N LYS A 192 6.30 -36.27 -16.81
CA LYS A 192 7.45 -36.88 -16.16
C LYS A 192 8.77 -36.76 -16.96
N ASP A 193 8.67 -36.72 -18.28
CA ASP A 193 9.83 -36.63 -19.18
C ASP A 193 10.09 -35.21 -19.70
N GLU A 194 9.23 -34.26 -19.35
CA GLU A 194 9.36 -32.88 -19.77
C GLU A 194 10.39 -32.08 -18.96
N ALA A 195 10.95 -31.06 -19.59
CA ALA A 195 11.90 -30.16 -18.95
C ALA A 195 11.18 -28.92 -18.37
N PHE A 196 11.31 -28.68 -17.08
CA PHE A 196 10.67 -27.59 -16.37
C PHE A 196 11.59 -26.36 -16.26
N ILE A 197 11.10 -25.18 -16.65
CA ILE A 197 11.86 -23.92 -16.59
C ILE A 197 12.14 -23.48 -15.14
N SER A 198 11.23 -23.79 -14.21
CA SER A 198 11.38 -23.43 -12.80
C SER A 198 11.59 -24.65 -11.94
N ILE A 199 12.69 -24.67 -11.19
CA ILE A 199 13.01 -25.73 -10.23
C ILE A 199 12.96 -25.18 -8.82
N PRO A 200 12.51 -25.99 -7.84
CA PRO A 200 12.46 -25.56 -6.46
C PRO A 200 13.87 -25.30 -5.91
N HIS A 201 14.01 -24.24 -5.17
CA HIS A 201 15.18 -24.01 -4.35
C HIS A 201 14.91 -24.55 -2.95
N PRO A 202 15.84 -25.31 -2.30
CA PRO A 202 15.60 -25.97 -1.01
C PRO A 202 15.16 -25.03 0.13
N GLN A 203 15.41 -23.74 -0.01
CA GLN A 203 15.12 -22.73 1.01
C GLN A 203 14.04 -21.72 0.60
N ARG A 204 13.40 -21.91 -0.56
CA ARG A 204 12.39 -20.97 -1.09
C ARG A 204 11.06 -21.66 -1.32
N GLY A 205 10.02 -21.08 -0.78
CA GLY A 205 8.63 -21.47 -1.01
C GLY A 205 8.06 -20.93 -2.33
N GLY A 206 6.78 -20.73 -2.35
CA GLY A 206 6.00 -20.19 -3.46
C GLY A 206 5.80 -21.16 -4.61
N LEU A 207 5.57 -20.63 -5.81
CA LEU A 207 5.13 -21.42 -6.95
C LEU A 207 6.09 -22.57 -7.35
N SER A 208 7.39 -22.33 -7.32
CA SER A 208 8.37 -23.36 -7.72
C SER A 208 8.37 -24.54 -6.78
N TYR A 209 8.22 -24.30 -5.48
CA TYR A 209 8.09 -25.35 -4.47
C TYR A 209 6.78 -26.11 -4.66
N LEU A 210 5.66 -25.40 -4.81
CA LEU A 210 4.35 -26.00 -5.04
C LEU A 210 4.32 -26.87 -6.30
N SER A 211 4.90 -26.40 -7.41
CA SER A 211 4.98 -27.17 -8.67
C SER A 211 5.74 -28.47 -8.49
N ALA A 212 6.86 -28.44 -7.74
CA ALA A 212 7.62 -29.66 -7.48
C ALA A 212 6.89 -30.62 -6.55
N GLU A 213 6.21 -30.09 -5.51
CA GLU A 213 5.38 -30.90 -4.62
C GLU A 213 4.27 -31.62 -5.37
N LEU A 214 3.57 -30.94 -6.30
CA LEU A 214 2.55 -31.53 -7.15
C LEU A 214 3.12 -32.65 -8.06
N CYS A 215 4.28 -32.40 -8.68
CA CYS A 215 4.96 -33.42 -9.48
C CYS A 215 5.39 -34.63 -8.64
N MET A 216 5.91 -34.41 -7.42
CA MET A 216 6.29 -35.50 -6.51
C MET A 216 5.08 -36.33 -6.07
N ARG A 217 3.92 -35.72 -5.83
CA ARG A 217 2.66 -36.43 -5.56
C ARG A 217 2.20 -37.27 -6.76
N ALA A 218 2.49 -36.83 -7.99
CA ALA A 218 2.25 -37.56 -9.23
C ALA A 218 3.36 -38.61 -9.54
N GLY A 219 4.27 -38.88 -8.60
CA GLY A 219 5.26 -39.95 -8.68
C GLY A 219 6.55 -39.61 -9.42
N PHE A 220 6.84 -38.32 -9.68
CA PHE A 220 8.09 -37.95 -10.33
C PHE A 220 8.64 -36.62 -9.79
N PHE A 221 9.93 -36.38 -9.94
CA PHE A 221 10.59 -35.10 -9.67
C PHE A 221 10.79 -34.33 -10.99
N PRO A 222 10.41 -33.04 -11.08
CA PRO A 222 10.49 -32.27 -12.32
C PRO A 222 11.94 -32.16 -12.79
N LYS A 223 12.21 -32.50 -14.06
CA LYS A 223 13.53 -32.39 -14.68
C LYS A 223 13.82 -30.91 -14.96
N ALA A 224 15.04 -30.46 -14.62
CA ALA A 224 15.44 -29.07 -14.90
C ALA A 224 15.63 -28.86 -16.40
N ALA A 225 15.09 -27.74 -16.91
CA ALA A 225 15.49 -27.23 -18.21
C ALA A 225 16.97 -26.82 -18.20
N ARG A 226 17.63 -26.86 -19.37
CA ARG A 226 19.05 -26.48 -19.51
C ARG A 226 19.27 -24.95 -19.28
N VAL A 227 18.21 -24.18 -19.33
CA VAL A 227 18.26 -22.73 -19.11
C VAL A 227 17.50 -22.40 -17.82
N MET A 228 18.21 -21.78 -16.89
CA MET A 228 17.61 -21.27 -15.65
C MET A 228 17.43 -19.77 -15.76
N SER A 229 16.24 -19.29 -15.41
CA SER A 229 15.94 -17.87 -15.42
C SER A 229 15.55 -17.35 -14.03
N ARG A 230 15.99 -16.14 -13.72
CA ARG A 230 15.40 -15.36 -12.65
C ARG A 230 14.06 -14.81 -13.14
N LYS A 231 13.01 -15.51 -12.83
CA LYS A 231 11.54 -15.19 -12.83
C LYS A 231 10.92 -14.22 -13.87
N THR A 232 11.61 -13.20 -14.36
CA THR A 232 11.04 -12.22 -15.33
C THR A 232 11.03 -12.68 -16.78
N THR A 233 11.86 -13.67 -17.12
CA THR A 233 12.01 -14.22 -18.48
C THR A 233 11.38 -15.60 -18.64
N GLN A 234 10.65 -16.10 -17.63
CA GLN A 234 10.11 -17.46 -17.67
C GLN A 234 9.16 -17.68 -18.85
N LEU A 235 8.24 -16.74 -19.08
CA LEU A 235 7.28 -16.82 -20.19
C LEU A 235 7.99 -16.81 -21.56
N GLN A 236 9.00 -15.94 -21.73
CA GLN A 236 9.79 -15.89 -22.97
C GLN A 236 10.60 -17.18 -23.20
N LEU A 237 11.14 -17.78 -22.14
CA LEU A 237 11.85 -19.06 -22.24
C LEU A 237 10.92 -20.22 -22.62
N ILE A 238 9.71 -20.26 -22.06
CA ILE A 238 8.71 -21.24 -22.47
C ILE A 238 8.35 -21.02 -23.95
N GLN A 239 8.05 -19.76 -24.33
CA GLN A 239 7.74 -19.40 -25.70
C GLN A 239 8.83 -19.84 -26.70
N ALA A 240 10.10 -19.70 -26.32
CA ALA A 240 11.25 -20.10 -27.12
C ALA A 240 11.50 -21.63 -27.13
N GLY A 241 10.71 -22.43 -26.44
CA GLY A 241 10.80 -23.88 -26.46
C GLY A 241 11.82 -24.48 -25.52
N PHE A 242 12.33 -23.76 -24.53
CA PHE A 242 13.31 -24.28 -23.58
C PHE A 242 12.72 -25.22 -22.52
N GLY A 243 11.40 -25.32 -22.43
CA GLY A 243 10.71 -26.22 -21.52
C GLY A 243 9.28 -25.77 -21.23
N ILE A 244 8.69 -26.39 -20.22
CA ILE A 244 7.33 -26.14 -19.76
C ILE A 244 7.30 -25.55 -18.34
N ALA A 245 6.14 -25.08 -17.87
CA ALA A 245 5.96 -24.71 -16.47
C ALA A 245 4.51 -24.85 -16.02
N LEU A 246 4.30 -25.10 -14.72
CA LEU A 246 3.01 -24.92 -14.07
C LEU A 246 2.91 -23.46 -13.64
N LEU A 247 1.94 -22.75 -14.18
CA LEU A 247 1.74 -21.31 -13.92
C LEU A 247 0.31 -21.04 -13.47
N PRO A 248 0.09 -20.04 -12.59
CA PRO A 248 -1.23 -19.60 -12.22
C PRO A 248 -2.02 -19.09 -13.42
N LYS A 249 -3.35 -19.27 -13.39
CA LYS A 249 -4.24 -18.83 -14.46
C LYS A 249 -4.08 -17.34 -14.79
N SER A 250 -3.88 -16.50 -13.78
CA SER A 250 -3.67 -15.05 -13.94
C SER A 250 -2.41 -14.69 -14.78
N MET A 251 -1.47 -15.62 -14.93
CA MET A 251 -0.29 -15.39 -15.79
C MET A 251 -0.64 -15.34 -17.28
N GLN A 252 -1.84 -15.80 -17.68
CA GLN A 252 -2.33 -15.67 -19.05
C GLN A 252 -2.50 -14.19 -19.46
N ASP A 253 -2.87 -13.31 -18.52
CA ASP A 253 -3.14 -11.89 -18.78
C ASP A 253 -1.89 -11.13 -19.25
N ILE A 254 -0.71 -11.64 -18.89
CA ILE A 254 0.58 -11.01 -19.20
C ILE A 254 1.46 -11.87 -20.13
N ALA A 255 0.91 -13.01 -20.58
CA ALA A 255 1.65 -13.93 -21.42
C ALA A 255 1.66 -13.50 -22.90
N PRO A 256 2.71 -13.86 -23.66
CA PRO A 256 2.68 -13.74 -25.12
C PRO A 256 1.50 -14.51 -25.73
N THR A 257 0.89 -13.95 -26.78
CA THR A 257 -0.34 -14.46 -27.41
C THR A 257 -0.23 -15.87 -28.00
N ASN A 258 0.96 -16.31 -28.32
CA ASN A 258 1.24 -17.64 -28.91
C ASN A 258 1.64 -18.71 -27.88
N LEU A 259 1.61 -18.40 -26.59
CA LEU A 259 1.86 -19.38 -25.54
C LEU A 259 0.55 -20.12 -25.22
N HIS A 260 0.60 -21.46 -25.11
CA HIS A 260 -0.55 -22.26 -24.79
C HIS A 260 -0.61 -22.55 -23.29
N PHE A 261 -1.80 -22.34 -22.71
CA PHE A 261 -2.12 -22.70 -21.34
C PHE A 261 -3.19 -23.78 -21.33
N LEU A 262 -2.84 -24.94 -20.79
CA LEU A 262 -3.68 -26.12 -20.80
C LEU A 262 -4.17 -26.42 -19.38
N PRO A 263 -5.44 -26.81 -19.20
CA PRO A 263 -5.96 -27.21 -17.90
C PRO A 263 -5.31 -28.49 -17.41
N LEU A 264 -5.11 -28.61 -16.09
CA LEU A 264 -4.68 -29.83 -15.44
C LEU A 264 -5.89 -30.71 -15.08
N ALA A 265 -5.70 -32.03 -15.11
CA ALA A 265 -6.78 -32.98 -14.81
C ALA A 265 -7.19 -32.98 -13.32
N ASP A 266 -6.23 -32.73 -12.43
CA ASP A 266 -6.51 -32.60 -11.00
C ASP A 266 -6.99 -31.19 -10.65
N PRO A 267 -8.27 -31.01 -10.23
CA PRO A 267 -8.83 -29.70 -9.85
C PRO A 267 -8.17 -29.10 -8.59
N ASN A 268 -7.45 -29.91 -7.80
CA ASN A 268 -6.73 -29.46 -6.61
C ASN A 268 -5.36 -28.85 -6.92
N CYS A 269 -4.96 -28.76 -8.17
CA CYS A 269 -3.78 -28.00 -8.59
C CYS A 269 -4.05 -26.49 -8.46
N LEU A 270 -4.11 -26.01 -7.22
CA LEU A 270 -4.37 -24.62 -6.85
C LEU A 270 -3.11 -23.92 -6.34
N SER A 271 -3.02 -22.64 -6.58
CA SER A 271 -1.99 -21.76 -6.04
C SER A 271 -2.63 -20.58 -5.31
N THR A 272 -2.28 -20.39 -4.07
CA THR A 272 -2.84 -19.34 -3.22
C THR A 272 -1.94 -18.12 -3.20
N VAL A 273 -2.50 -16.96 -3.47
CA VAL A 273 -1.91 -15.64 -3.19
C VAL A 273 -2.24 -15.28 -1.75
N ALA A 274 -1.24 -14.80 -1.04
CA ALA A 274 -1.38 -14.32 0.33
C ALA A 274 -0.88 -12.88 0.45
N LEU A 275 -1.48 -12.16 1.39
CA LEU A 275 -1.08 -10.84 1.81
C LEU A 275 -0.21 -10.97 3.06
N ALA A 276 0.92 -10.28 3.08
CA ALA A 276 1.81 -10.20 4.23
C ALA A 276 1.94 -8.75 4.70
N CYS A 277 1.87 -8.53 6.00
CA CYS A 277 2.14 -7.24 6.66
C CYS A 277 2.58 -7.47 8.10
N VAL A 278 2.96 -6.42 8.82
CA VAL A 278 3.29 -6.54 10.25
C VAL A 278 2.06 -6.96 11.06
N GLN A 279 2.29 -7.53 12.27
CA GLN A 279 1.21 -7.97 13.19
C GLN A 279 0.25 -6.83 13.55
N THR A 280 0.80 -5.64 13.81
CA THR A 280 0.06 -4.43 14.20
C THR A 280 0.28 -3.35 13.12
N PRO A 281 -0.45 -3.40 12.02
CA PRO A 281 -0.26 -2.45 10.93
C PRO A 281 -0.82 -1.07 11.27
N SER A 282 -0.36 -0.05 10.54
CA SER A 282 -0.96 1.29 10.58
C SER A 282 -2.40 1.27 10.02
N ALA A 283 -3.19 2.29 10.35
CA ALA A 283 -4.54 2.43 9.82
C ALA A 283 -4.58 2.39 8.27
N LEU A 284 -3.61 3.01 7.62
CA LEU A 284 -3.44 2.98 6.16
C LEU A 284 -3.31 1.55 5.62
N VAL A 285 -2.43 0.75 6.22
CA VAL A 285 -2.18 -0.63 5.81
C VAL A 285 -3.40 -1.52 6.09
N GLU A 286 -4.06 -1.34 7.24
CA GLU A 286 -5.24 -2.13 7.60
C GLU A 286 -6.40 -1.88 6.64
N GLN A 287 -6.68 -0.61 6.30
CA GLN A 287 -7.71 -0.23 5.30
C GLN A 287 -7.41 -0.83 3.93
N PHE A 288 -6.15 -0.81 3.49
CA PHE A 288 -5.75 -1.44 2.23
C PHE A 288 -5.98 -2.95 2.24
N CYS A 289 -5.55 -3.64 3.30
CA CYS A 289 -5.74 -5.08 3.45
C CYS A 289 -7.22 -5.46 3.43
N GLN A 290 -8.05 -4.69 4.13
CA GLN A 290 -9.49 -4.91 4.17
C GLN A 290 -10.14 -4.71 2.80
N THR A 291 -9.81 -3.62 2.10
CA THR A 291 -10.33 -3.36 0.75
C THR A 291 -9.97 -4.49 -0.23
N LEU A 292 -8.74 -4.99 -0.20
CA LEU A 292 -8.36 -6.12 -1.06
C LEU A 292 -9.15 -7.40 -0.72
N HIS A 293 -9.41 -7.66 0.55
CA HIS A 293 -10.23 -8.81 0.96
C HIS A 293 -11.70 -8.71 0.51
N GLU A 294 -12.23 -7.49 0.45
CA GLU A 294 -13.60 -7.25 -0.02
C GLU A 294 -13.73 -7.36 -1.55
N CYS A 295 -12.64 -7.13 -2.29
CA CYS A 295 -12.64 -7.12 -3.77
C CYS A 295 -12.28 -8.47 -4.39
N LEU A 296 -11.69 -9.41 -3.66
CA LEU A 296 -11.12 -10.67 -4.16
C LEU A 296 -11.76 -11.89 -3.54
#